data_986ab9546498f13a68fd954b09a41e4a
#
_entry.id   986ab9546498f13a68fd954b09a41e4a
#
_cell.length_a   1.000
_cell.length_b   1.000
_cell.length_c   1.000
_cell.angle_alpha   90.00
_cell.angle_beta   90.00
_cell.angle_gamma   90.00
#
_symmetry.space_group_name_H-M   'P 1'
#
loop_
_entity.id
_entity.type
_entity.pdbx_description
1 polymer ?
#
loop_
_entity_poly.entity_id
_entity_poly.type
_entity_poly.pdbx_seq_one_letter_code
_entity_poly.pdbx_strand_id
1 'polypeptide(L)'
;MSATAVLDRPVPAARRRRRSGWAWLRGAAITVVTLVFALPIVWMFAAAFKTNVQVTDPTVGLVFAPTLENFANVLADGAILPAMGNSLFVGVVSTVLSAVLAVPAAWAVGRFGMRRTGSLVLVARIVPAISLLVPWYYLFAQAGLVGSYAVLVLSHMFVSVPLILWIMISFFEGLPVELEEAARVDGLSAFGAFLRIALPLAAPGTATASVLAFVASWNNFMFALVLADEHTKTVPVTLFTFISYASTDWGGLMAASALMTVPVVVVALLA
;
A
#
# COMPACT_ATOMS: atom_id res chain seq x y z
N MET A 1 34.97 -13.91 64.08
CA MET A 1 33.61 -13.79 64.59
C MET A 1 33.09 -12.46 64.02
N SER A 2 32.12 -12.32 63.18
CA SER A 2 30.87 -12.99 63.01
C SER A 2 30.49 -12.95 61.52
N ALA A 3 30.30 -14.11 60.91
CA ALA A 3 29.62 -14.25 59.63
C ALA A 3 28.11 -14.21 59.88
N THR A 4 27.32 -14.00 58.77
CA THR A 4 25.90 -14.23 58.64
C THR A 4 24.95 -13.12 59.07
N ALA A 5 24.63 -12.27 58.11
CA ALA A 5 23.28 -11.76 57.95
C ALA A 5 23.04 -11.49 56.43
N VAL A 6 22.95 -12.53 55.61
CA VAL A 6 22.32 -12.43 54.30
C VAL A 6 20.84 -12.30 54.55
N LEU A 7 20.39 -11.06 54.47
CA LEU A 7 19.02 -10.63 54.64
C LEU A 7 18.12 -11.32 53.62
N ASP A 8 17.24 -12.16 54.14
CA ASP A 8 16.03 -12.68 53.50
C ASP A 8 15.16 -11.51 53.09
N ARG A 9 15.38 -10.95 51.89
CA ARG A 9 14.48 -9.94 51.31
C ARG A 9 13.30 -10.65 50.72
N PRO A 10 12.08 -10.47 51.24
CA PRO A 10 10.90 -11.09 50.65
C PRO A 10 10.75 -10.60 49.20
N VAL A 11 10.74 -11.56 48.25
CA VAL A 11 10.46 -11.30 46.85
C VAL A 11 9.07 -10.65 46.79
N PRO A 12 8.92 -9.44 46.21
CA PRO A 12 7.63 -8.80 46.10
C PRO A 12 6.70 -9.69 45.32
N ALA A 13 5.61 -10.16 45.95
CA ALA A 13 4.58 -10.94 45.28
C ALA A 13 4.12 -10.17 44.02
N ALA A 14 4.22 -10.83 42.86
CA ALA A 14 3.78 -10.27 41.60
C ALA A 14 2.34 -9.75 41.75
N ARG A 15 2.18 -8.45 41.86
CA ARG A 15 0.85 -7.78 41.88
C ARG A 15 0.11 -8.25 40.64
N ARG A 16 -0.80 -9.20 40.79
CA ARG A 16 -1.82 -9.51 39.76
C ARG A 16 -2.48 -8.18 39.38
N ARG A 17 -2.06 -7.62 38.24
CA ARG A 17 -2.68 -6.42 37.65
C ARG A 17 -4.16 -6.73 37.52
N ARG A 18 -4.98 -6.20 38.41
CA ARG A 18 -6.43 -6.15 38.25
C ARG A 18 -6.67 -5.57 36.86
N ARG A 19 -7.16 -6.36 35.94
CA ARG A 19 -7.58 -5.88 34.61
C ARG A 19 -8.65 -4.83 34.90
N SER A 20 -8.26 -3.57 34.82
CA SER A 20 -9.09 -2.41 35.10
C SER A 20 -10.30 -2.48 34.15
N GLY A 21 -11.50 -2.09 34.60
CA GLY A 21 -12.72 -1.99 33.76
C GLY A 21 -12.46 -1.17 32.49
N TRP A 22 -11.49 -0.24 32.53
CA TRP A 22 -10.96 0.53 31.43
C TRP A 22 -10.35 -0.35 30.31
N ALA A 23 -9.70 -1.48 30.65
CA ALA A 23 -9.15 -2.40 29.65
C ALA A 23 -10.26 -3.11 28.85
N TRP A 24 -11.37 -3.44 29.50
CA TRP A 24 -12.55 -4.01 28.85
C TRP A 24 -13.27 -2.99 27.97
N LEU A 25 -13.46 -1.75 28.45
CA LEU A 25 -14.03 -0.66 27.65
C LEU A 25 -13.18 -0.36 26.40
N ARG A 26 -11.86 -0.29 26.58
CA ARG A 26 -10.93 -0.11 25.45
C ARG A 26 -10.99 -1.28 24.46
N GLY A 27 -11.05 -2.52 24.96
CA GLY A 27 -11.20 -3.71 24.12
C GLY A 27 -12.51 -3.68 23.33
N ALA A 28 -13.61 -3.38 24.00
CA ALA A 28 -14.93 -3.26 23.37
C ALA A 28 -14.95 -2.14 22.30
N ALA A 29 -14.40 -0.98 22.62
CA ALA A 29 -14.32 0.12 21.66
C ALA A 29 -13.49 -0.23 20.41
N ILE A 30 -12.33 -0.89 20.57
CA ILE A 30 -11.52 -1.38 19.46
C ILE A 30 -12.31 -2.39 18.62
N THR A 31 -12.98 -3.34 19.26
CA THR A 31 -13.79 -4.35 18.55
C THR A 31 -14.92 -3.70 17.75
N VAL A 32 -15.66 -2.75 18.34
CA VAL A 32 -16.75 -2.04 17.64
C VAL A 32 -16.21 -1.29 16.43
N VAL A 33 -15.12 -0.53 16.61
CA VAL A 33 -14.48 0.20 15.49
C VAL A 33 -14.05 -0.77 14.39
N THR A 34 -13.40 -1.88 14.74
CA THR A 34 -12.96 -2.89 13.77
C THR A 34 -14.16 -3.48 13.01
N LEU A 35 -15.24 -3.83 13.70
CA LEU A 35 -16.45 -4.37 13.06
C LEU A 35 -17.11 -3.36 12.11
N VAL A 36 -17.19 -2.09 12.50
CA VAL A 36 -17.74 -1.02 11.64
C VAL A 36 -16.93 -0.86 10.36
N PHE A 37 -15.59 -0.87 10.44
CA PHE A 37 -14.73 -0.78 9.24
C PHE A 37 -14.67 -2.08 8.43
N ALA A 38 -14.87 -3.23 9.05
CA ALA A 38 -14.94 -4.51 8.35
C ALA A 38 -16.27 -4.73 7.61
N LEU A 39 -17.35 -4.11 8.08
CA LEU A 39 -18.71 -4.33 7.55
C LEU A 39 -18.82 -4.08 6.04
N PRO A 40 -18.34 -2.97 5.46
CA PRO A 40 -18.41 -2.75 4.00
C PRO A 40 -17.60 -3.81 3.22
N ILE A 41 -16.48 -4.28 3.76
CA ILE A 41 -15.65 -5.31 3.13
C ILE A 41 -16.39 -6.65 3.14
N VAL A 42 -16.94 -7.02 4.29
CA VAL A 42 -17.76 -8.24 4.44
C VAL A 42 -18.97 -8.19 3.50
N TRP A 43 -19.63 -7.02 3.41
CA TRP A 43 -20.74 -6.83 2.49
C TRP A 43 -20.33 -6.99 1.04
N MET A 44 -19.21 -6.41 0.61
CA MET A 44 -18.67 -6.56 -0.74
C MET A 44 -18.43 -8.04 -1.08
N PHE A 45 -17.77 -8.78 -0.18
CA PHE A 45 -17.54 -10.21 -0.39
C PHE A 45 -18.87 -11.00 -0.41
N ALA A 46 -19.80 -10.71 0.50
CA ALA A 46 -21.11 -11.36 0.49
C ALA A 46 -21.90 -11.06 -0.79
N ALA A 47 -21.87 -9.81 -1.27
CA ALA A 47 -22.53 -9.39 -2.50
C ALA A 47 -21.94 -10.05 -3.75
N ALA A 48 -20.66 -10.36 -3.76
CA ALA A 48 -20.01 -11.11 -4.87
C ALA A 48 -20.62 -12.51 -5.09
N PHE A 49 -21.23 -13.11 -4.05
CA PHE A 49 -21.92 -14.41 -4.12
C PHE A 49 -23.43 -14.29 -4.29
N LYS A 50 -23.98 -13.08 -4.49
CA LYS A 50 -25.41 -12.84 -4.74
C LYS A 50 -25.69 -12.67 -6.22
N THR A 51 -26.89 -13.07 -6.65
CA THR A 51 -27.38 -12.66 -7.99
C THR A 51 -27.62 -11.15 -8.04
N ASN A 52 -27.63 -10.53 -9.22
CA ASN A 52 -27.90 -9.09 -9.38
C ASN A 52 -29.23 -8.68 -8.72
N VAL A 53 -30.26 -9.50 -8.82
CA VAL A 53 -31.56 -9.27 -8.17
C VAL A 53 -31.42 -9.25 -6.65
N GLN A 54 -30.67 -10.22 -6.09
CA GLN A 54 -30.44 -10.28 -4.64
C GLN A 54 -29.57 -9.13 -4.11
N VAL A 55 -28.66 -8.58 -4.92
CA VAL A 55 -27.84 -7.43 -4.51
C VAL A 55 -28.68 -6.17 -4.44
N THR A 56 -29.63 -6.00 -5.36
CA THR A 56 -30.48 -4.78 -5.45
C THR A 56 -31.73 -4.85 -4.58
N ASP A 57 -32.10 -6.03 -4.09
CA ASP A 57 -33.26 -6.22 -3.20
C ASP A 57 -32.89 -5.88 -1.74
N PRO A 58 -33.45 -4.80 -1.15
CA PRO A 58 -33.14 -4.39 0.21
C PRO A 58 -33.62 -5.38 1.28
N THR A 59 -34.50 -6.32 0.91
CA THR A 59 -35.00 -7.34 1.84
C THR A 59 -34.04 -8.53 1.98
N VAL A 60 -33.11 -8.71 1.05
CA VAL A 60 -32.12 -9.77 1.06
C VAL A 60 -30.89 -9.34 1.87
N GLY A 61 -30.86 -9.73 3.15
CA GLY A 61 -29.73 -9.47 4.06
C GLY A 61 -28.52 -10.36 3.79
N LEU A 62 -27.85 -10.80 4.85
CA LEU A 62 -26.69 -11.71 4.77
C LEU A 62 -27.08 -13.18 4.60
N VAL A 63 -28.37 -13.53 4.72
CA VAL A 63 -28.87 -14.88 4.52
C VAL A 63 -29.47 -14.99 3.12
N PHE A 64 -28.80 -15.70 2.22
CA PHE A 64 -29.16 -15.85 0.80
C PHE A 64 -28.62 -17.17 0.27
N ALA A 65 -29.09 -17.62 -0.89
CA ALA A 65 -28.50 -18.74 -1.61
C ALA A 65 -27.27 -18.27 -2.41
N PRO A 66 -26.04 -18.70 -2.04
CA PRO A 66 -24.83 -18.23 -2.69
C PRO A 66 -24.69 -18.80 -4.11
N THR A 67 -24.16 -18.01 -5.04
CA THR A 67 -23.81 -18.42 -6.39
C THR A 67 -22.36 -18.07 -6.72
N LEU A 68 -21.71 -18.84 -7.58
CA LEU A 68 -20.41 -18.54 -8.17
C LEU A 68 -20.52 -17.96 -9.58
N GLU A 69 -21.74 -17.73 -10.07
CA GLU A 69 -22.01 -17.29 -11.44
C GLU A 69 -21.30 -15.97 -11.76
N ASN A 70 -21.30 -15.00 -10.82
CA ASN A 70 -20.60 -13.73 -11.01
C ASN A 70 -19.11 -13.92 -11.25
N PHE A 71 -18.46 -14.78 -10.46
CA PHE A 71 -17.03 -15.07 -10.65
C PHE A 71 -16.78 -15.79 -11.97
N ALA A 72 -17.64 -16.74 -12.33
CA ALA A 72 -17.54 -17.44 -13.61
C ALA A 72 -17.67 -16.47 -14.79
N ASN A 73 -18.66 -15.57 -14.76
CA ASN A 73 -18.90 -14.58 -15.81
C ASN A 73 -17.74 -13.57 -15.90
N VAL A 74 -17.27 -13.03 -14.77
CA VAL A 74 -16.13 -12.10 -14.72
C VAL A 74 -14.85 -12.72 -15.27
N LEU A 75 -14.61 -14.00 -15.00
CA LEU A 75 -13.43 -14.70 -15.51
C LEU A 75 -13.59 -15.09 -16.98
N ALA A 76 -14.83 -15.41 -17.43
CA ALA A 76 -15.14 -15.76 -18.82
C ALA A 76 -15.11 -14.54 -19.76
N ASP A 77 -15.42 -13.33 -19.26
CA ASP A 77 -15.34 -12.08 -20.03
C ASP A 77 -13.92 -11.79 -20.56
N GLY A 78 -12.91 -12.35 -19.91
CA GLY A 78 -11.52 -12.27 -20.36
C GLY A 78 -10.83 -10.93 -20.12
N ALA A 79 -11.51 -9.89 -19.61
CA ALA A 79 -10.93 -8.56 -19.39
C ALA A 79 -10.19 -8.43 -18.06
N ILE A 80 -10.70 -9.09 -17.00
CA ILE A 80 -10.20 -8.87 -15.63
C ILE A 80 -8.80 -9.47 -15.40
N LEU A 81 -8.50 -10.65 -15.94
CA LEU A 81 -7.21 -11.31 -15.71
C LEU A 81 -6.04 -10.55 -16.37
N PRO A 82 -6.12 -10.11 -17.64
CA PRO A 82 -5.11 -9.22 -18.22
C PRO A 82 -4.96 -7.92 -17.43
N ALA A 83 -6.06 -7.28 -17.02
CA ALA A 83 -6.03 -6.08 -16.22
C ALA A 83 -5.34 -6.29 -14.86
N MET A 84 -5.54 -7.43 -14.20
CA MET A 84 -4.81 -7.81 -12.99
C MET A 84 -3.31 -7.97 -13.26
N GLY A 85 -2.94 -8.62 -14.35
CA GLY A 85 -1.55 -8.73 -14.79
C GLY A 85 -0.92 -7.37 -15.03
N ASN A 86 -1.63 -6.46 -15.72
CA ASN A 86 -1.19 -5.09 -15.97
C ASN A 86 -1.00 -4.31 -14.66
N SER A 87 -1.99 -4.37 -13.76
CA SER A 87 -1.90 -3.71 -12.45
C SER A 87 -0.74 -4.23 -11.62
N LEU A 88 -0.52 -5.55 -11.63
CA LEU A 88 0.60 -6.17 -10.90
C LEU A 88 1.94 -5.73 -11.49
N PHE A 89 2.08 -5.79 -12.82
CA PHE A 89 3.30 -5.35 -13.51
C PHE A 89 3.60 -3.88 -13.22
N VAL A 90 2.65 -2.98 -13.47
CA VAL A 90 2.81 -1.55 -13.24
C VAL A 90 3.08 -1.26 -11.75
N GLY A 91 2.33 -1.91 -10.85
CA GLY A 91 2.48 -1.74 -9.41
C GLY A 91 3.85 -2.15 -8.90
N VAL A 92 4.32 -3.34 -9.29
CA VAL A 92 5.63 -3.85 -8.87
C VAL A 92 6.76 -3.03 -9.47
N VAL A 93 6.74 -2.80 -10.79
CA VAL A 93 7.82 -2.08 -11.48
C VAL A 93 7.92 -0.64 -10.99
N SER A 94 6.80 0.08 -10.87
CA SER A 94 6.81 1.46 -10.36
C SER A 94 7.30 1.53 -8.90
N THR A 95 6.91 0.57 -8.07
CA THR A 95 7.35 0.51 -6.67
C THR A 95 8.85 0.24 -6.56
N VAL A 96 9.36 -0.76 -7.29
CA VAL A 96 10.80 -1.11 -7.28
C VAL A 96 11.63 0.07 -7.77
N LEU A 97 11.28 0.65 -8.92
CA LEU A 97 12.01 1.81 -9.46
C LEU A 97 11.95 3.02 -8.52
N SER A 98 10.78 3.25 -7.90
CA SER A 98 10.63 4.29 -6.89
C SER A 98 11.49 4.04 -5.66
N ALA A 99 11.58 2.81 -5.17
CA ALA A 99 12.40 2.46 -4.02
C ALA A 99 13.90 2.62 -4.35
N VAL A 100 14.35 2.17 -5.53
CA VAL A 100 15.73 2.32 -6.00
C VAL A 100 16.15 3.79 -6.04
N LEU A 101 15.25 4.71 -6.39
CA LEU A 101 15.54 6.14 -6.42
C LEU A 101 15.36 6.80 -5.05
N ALA A 102 14.26 6.52 -4.37
CA ALA A 102 13.86 7.24 -3.17
C ALA A 102 14.63 6.82 -1.91
N VAL A 103 15.01 5.53 -1.78
CA VAL A 103 15.70 5.04 -0.57
C VAL A 103 17.10 5.66 -0.44
N PRO A 104 17.98 5.65 -1.47
CA PRO A 104 19.28 6.35 -1.39
C PRO A 104 19.12 7.86 -1.22
N ALA A 105 18.12 8.46 -1.89
CA ALA A 105 17.84 9.88 -1.75
C ALA A 105 17.41 10.24 -0.32
N ALA A 106 16.56 9.41 0.31
CA ALA A 106 16.13 9.61 1.71
C ALA A 106 17.30 9.50 2.69
N TRP A 107 18.19 8.52 2.47
CA TRP A 107 19.42 8.40 3.26
C TRP A 107 20.29 9.65 3.12
N ALA A 108 20.50 10.14 1.90
CA ALA A 108 21.29 11.33 1.66
C ALA A 108 20.67 12.58 2.34
N VAL A 109 19.36 12.74 2.27
CA VAL A 109 18.64 13.83 2.94
C VAL A 109 18.83 13.75 4.47
N GLY A 110 18.69 12.57 5.06
CA GLY A 110 18.80 12.36 6.51
C GLY A 110 20.24 12.53 7.01
N ARG A 111 21.27 12.12 6.24
CA ARG A 111 22.65 12.11 6.69
C ARG A 111 23.43 13.39 6.34
N PHE A 112 23.15 14.02 5.23
CA PHE A 112 23.91 15.20 4.77
C PHE A 112 23.18 16.52 4.95
N GLY A 113 22.11 16.54 5.76
CA GLY A 113 21.39 17.76 6.06
C GLY A 113 20.65 18.39 4.87
N MET A 114 20.37 17.63 3.81
CA MET A 114 19.75 18.10 2.57
C MET A 114 18.22 18.30 2.72
N ARG A 115 17.77 18.79 3.88
CA ARG A 115 16.34 18.95 4.21
C ARG A 115 15.60 19.82 3.19
N ARG A 116 16.22 20.87 2.66
CA ARG A 116 15.58 21.72 1.62
C ARG A 116 15.28 20.92 0.35
N THR A 117 16.22 20.10 -0.12
CA THR A 117 16.04 19.23 -1.30
C THR A 117 14.93 18.19 -1.04
N GLY A 118 14.97 17.54 0.13
CA GLY A 118 13.90 16.64 0.54
C GLY A 118 12.53 17.32 0.55
N SER A 119 12.43 18.52 1.12
CA SER A 119 11.20 19.30 1.16
C SER A 119 10.69 19.67 -0.24
N LEU A 120 11.56 20.01 -1.19
CA LEU A 120 11.17 20.32 -2.58
C LEU A 120 10.49 19.12 -3.25
N VAL A 121 11.00 17.90 -3.06
CA VAL A 121 10.37 16.69 -3.59
C VAL A 121 9.01 16.44 -2.93
N LEU A 122 8.88 16.73 -1.62
CA LEU A 122 7.63 16.57 -0.90
C LEU A 122 6.58 17.62 -1.30
N VAL A 123 6.98 18.81 -1.75
CA VAL A 123 6.07 19.83 -2.31
C VAL A 123 5.32 19.27 -3.52
N ALA A 124 5.92 18.37 -4.31
CA ALA A 124 5.23 17.72 -5.42
C ALA A 124 3.95 16.97 -4.99
N ARG A 125 3.84 16.52 -3.74
CA ARG A 125 2.64 15.87 -3.20
C ARG A 125 1.48 16.84 -2.90
N ILE A 126 1.75 18.14 -2.82
CA ILE A 126 0.73 19.17 -2.60
C ILE A 126 -0.08 19.39 -3.87
N VAL A 127 0.54 19.13 -5.03
CA VAL A 127 -0.15 19.27 -6.33
C VAL A 127 -1.14 18.10 -6.49
N PRO A 128 -2.44 18.38 -6.64
CA PRO A 128 -3.42 17.32 -6.88
C PRO A 128 -3.08 16.58 -8.17
N ALA A 129 -3.01 15.24 -8.11
CA ALA A 129 -2.67 14.41 -9.27
C ALA A 129 -3.59 14.67 -10.48
N ILE A 130 -4.87 14.98 -10.23
CA ILE A 130 -5.84 15.27 -11.27
C ILE A 130 -5.45 16.53 -12.10
N SER A 131 -4.81 17.52 -11.49
CA SER A 131 -4.37 18.74 -12.18
C SER A 131 -3.24 18.48 -13.19
N LEU A 132 -2.55 17.37 -13.04
CA LEU A 132 -1.44 16.95 -13.90
C LEU A 132 -1.87 16.05 -15.05
N LEU A 133 -3.10 15.55 -15.07
CA LEU A 133 -3.55 14.57 -16.09
C LEU A 133 -3.45 15.15 -17.49
N VAL A 134 -3.94 16.38 -17.73
CA VAL A 134 -3.93 17.00 -19.06
C VAL A 134 -2.51 17.33 -19.52
N PRO A 135 -1.66 18.01 -18.70
CA PRO A 135 -0.25 18.22 -19.08
C PRO A 135 0.50 16.92 -19.36
N TRP A 136 0.28 15.89 -18.54
CA TRP A 136 0.95 14.59 -18.72
C TRP A 136 0.48 13.89 -20.00
N TYR A 137 -0.83 13.86 -20.25
CA TYR A 137 -1.34 13.30 -21.50
C TYR A 137 -0.71 13.99 -22.72
N TYR A 138 -0.67 15.34 -22.72
CA TYR A 138 -0.10 16.10 -23.82
C TYR A 138 1.37 15.78 -24.06
N LEU A 139 2.19 15.76 -22.99
CA LEU A 139 3.62 15.46 -23.08
C LEU A 139 3.87 14.04 -23.58
N PHE A 140 3.16 13.06 -23.04
CA PHE A 140 3.34 11.67 -23.43
C PHE A 140 2.72 11.33 -24.80
N ALA A 141 1.67 12.04 -25.20
CA ALA A 141 1.11 11.91 -26.56
C ALA A 141 2.12 12.41 -27.61
N GLN A 142 2.78 13.55 -27.38
CA GLN A 142 3.84 14.03 -28.25
C GLN A 142 5.05 13.06 -28.34
N ALA A 143 5.35 12.37 -27.24
CA ALA A 143 6.40 11.36 -27.20
C ALA A 143 5.97 9.99 -27.76
N GLY A 144 4.70 9.82 -28.17
CA GLY A 144 4.16 8.54 -28.64
C GLY A 144 4.08 7.45 -27.57
N LEU A 145 4.01 7.83 -26.30
CA LEU A 145 4.06 6.90 -25.16
C LEU A 145 2.68 6.57 -24.56
N VAL A 146 1.61 7.29 -24.93
CA VAL A 146 0.26 6.99 -24.46
C VAL A 146 -0.12 5.57 -24.86
N GLY A 147 -0.75 4.82 -23.98
CA GLY A 147 -1.06 3.40 -24.16
C GLY A 147 0.08 2.43 -23.81
N SER A 148 1.27 2.94 -23.44
CA SER A 148 2.39 2.08 -23.07
C SER A 148 2.49 1.83 -21.57
N TYR A 149 3.10 0.69 -21.19
CA TYR A 149 3.44 0.43 -19.77
C TYR A 149 4.41 1.48 -19.21
N ALA A 150 5.29 2.05 -20.06
CA ALA A 150 6.27 3.04 -19.62
C ALA A 150 5.59 4.28 -19.06
N VAL A 151 4.56 4.80 -19.72
CA VAL A 151 3.84 5.98 -19.23
C VAL A 151 3.09 5.70 -17.93
N LEU A 152 2.52 4.50 -17.78
CA LEU A 152 1.84 4.10 -16.54
C LEU A 152 2.85 3.99 -15.39
N VAL A 153 3.97 3.32 -15.61
CA VAL A 153 5.03 3.20 -14.60
C VAL A 153 5.53 4.58 -14.17
N LEU A 154 5.85 5.47 -15.12
CA LEU A 154 6.33 6.82 -14.81
C LEU A 154 5.30 7.65 -14.05
N SER A 155 4.01 7.56 -14.43
CA SER A 155 2.95 8.28 -13.74
C SER A 155 2.71 7.77 -12.32
N HIS A 156 2.83 6.46 -12.09
CA HIS A 156 2.74 5.88 -10.75
C HIS A 156 3.96 6.22 -9.89
N MET A 157 5.16 6.28 -10.48
CA MET A 157 6.38 6.72 -9.77
C MET A 157 6.27 8.16 -9.27
N PHE A 158 5.53 9.02 -9.97
CA PHE A 158 5.27 10.40 -9.51
C PHE A 158 4.61 10.45 -8.14
N VAL A 159 3.77 9.46 -7.82
CA VAL A 159 3.13 9.33 -6.51
C VAL A 159 4.01 8.54 -5.53
N SER A 160 4.65 7.47 -6.02
CA SER A 160 5.37 6.51 -5.18
C SER A 160 6.73 7.03 -4.69
N VAL A 161 7.47 7.77 -5.51
CA VAL A 161 8.80 8.32 -5.12
C VAL A 161 8.70 9.25 -3.93
N PRO A 162 7.84 10.28 -3.92
CA PRO A 162 7.71 11.16 -2.75
C PRO A 162 7.17 10.43 -1.51
N LEU A 163 6.32 9.41 -1.69
CA LEU A 163 5.79 8.62 -0.60
C LEU A 163 6.90 7.82 0.11
N ILE A 164 7.68 7.07 -0.67
CA ILE A 164 8.82 6.29 -0.13
C ILE A 164 9.86 7.23 0.48
N LEU A 165 10.18 8.33 -0.20
CA LEU A 165 11.15 9.32 0.28
C LEU A 165 10.75 9.83 1.67
N TRP A 166 9.49 10.24 1.83
CA TRP A 166 9.00 10.79 3.11
C TRP A 166 9.11 9.80 4.26
N ILE A 167 8.67 8.55 4.03
CA ILE A 167 8.73 7.50 5.04
C ILE A 167 10.20 7.19 5.40
N MET A 168 11.05 7.06 4.40
CA MET A 168 12.43 6.64 4.58
C MET A 168 13.33 7.72 5.17
N ILE A 169 13.05 9.01 4.95
CA ILE A 169 13.77 10.10 5.64
C ILE A 169 13.61 9.94 7.15
N SER A 170 12.36 9.82 7.63
CA SER A 170 12.09 9.65 9.06
C SER A 170 12.72 8.37 9.61
N PHE A 171 12.77 7.31 8.82
CA PHE A 171 13.39 6.05 9.21
C PHE A 171 14.92 6.20 9.36
N PHE A 172 15.60 6.79 8.39
CA PHE A 172 17.05 7.01 8.45
C PHE A 172 17.45 8.03 9.53
N GLU A 173 16.64 9.06 9.77
CA GLU A 173 16.87 10.00 10.89
C GLU A 173 16.80 9.29 12.25
N GLY A 174 16.05 8.21 12.37
CA GLY A 174 15.93 7.40 13.59
C GLY A 174 17.04 6.36 13.79
N LEU A 175 17.86 6.09 12.78
CA LEU A 175 18.98 5.14 12.89
C LEU A 175 20.22 5.83 13.51
N PRO A 176 20.91 5.16 14.46
CA PRO A 176 22.16 5.67 15.04
C PRO A 176 23.23 5.94 13.96
N VAL A 177 23.71 7.17 13.86
CA VAL A 177 24.74 7.55 12.87
C VAL A 177 26.09 6.90 13.17
N GLU A 178 26.35 6.60 14.43
CA GLU A 178 27.59 6.00 14.94
C GLU A 178 27.92 4.66 14.25
N LEU A 179 26.90 3.91 13.82
CA LEU A 179 27.09 2.64 13.11
C LEU A 179 27.72 2.86 11.72
N GLU A 180 27.31 3.91 11.02
CA GLU A 180 27.89 4.27 9.72
C GLU A 180 29.27 4.91 9.89
N GLU A 181 29.48 5.72 10.94
CA GLU A 181 30.77 6.32 11.28
C GLU A 181 31.82 5.26 11.64
N ALA A 182 31.46 4.26 12.48
CA ALA A 182 32.35 3.14 12.79
C ALA A 182 32.78 2.40 11.51
N ALA A 183 31.82 2.07 10.65
CA ALA A 183 32.12 1.42 9.36
C ALA A 183 33.05 2.24 8.44
N ARG A 184 32.95 3.58 8.53
CA ARG A 184 33.87 4.49 7.78
C ARG A 184 35.26 4.52 8.39
N VAL A 185 35.39 4.41 9.71
CA VAL A 185 36.69 4.26 10.38
C VAL A 185 37.35 2.93 9.97
N ASP A 186 36.55 1.87 9.77
CA ASP A 186 37.01 0.59 9.24
C ASP A 186 37.33 0.60 7.74
N GLY A 187 37.28 1.78 7.09
CA GLY A 187 37.73 1.98 5.69
C GLY A 187 36.62 1.94 4.65
N LEU A 188 35.33 1.88 5.04
CA LEU A 188 34.26 1.98 4.06
C LEU A 188 34.07 3.43 3.60
N SER A 189 33.76 3.59 2.30
CA SER A 189 33.23 4.87 1.80
C SER A 189 31.83 5.16 2.37
N ALA A 190 31.36 6.40 2.29
CA ALA A 190 30.02 6.77 2.73
C ALA A 190 28.93 5.92 2.04
N PHE A 191 29.05 5.70 0.72
CA PHE A 191 28.12 4.84 -0.01
C PHE A 191 28.30 3.35 0.35
N GLY A 192 29.52 2.93 0.68
CA GLY A 192 29.79 1.58 1.21
C GLY A 192 29.11 1.34 2.56
N ALA A 193 29.15 2.33 3.47
CA ALA A 193 28.45 2.30 4.75
C ALA A 193 26.92 2.29 4.54
N PHE A 194 26.39 3.07 3.59
CA PHE A 194 24.98 2.99 3.22
C PHE A 194 24.57 1.57 2.81
N LEU A 195 25.27 0.96 1.84
CA LEU A 195 24.88 -0.33 1.30
C LEU A 195 25.02 -1.48 2.30
N ARG A 196 26.07 -1.45 3.15
CA ARG A 196 26.40 -2.56 4.05
C ARG A 196 25.85 -2.42 5.45
N ILE A 197 25.54 -1.20 5.88
CA ILE A 197 25.07 -0.94 7.25
C ILE A 197 23.68 -0.32 7.23
N ALA A 198 23.50 0.86 6.64
CA ALA A 198 22.26 1.61 6.73
C ALA A 198 21.10 0.91 5.98
N LEU A 199 21.32 0.44 4.77
CA LEU A 199 20.29 -0.20 3.94
C LEU A 199 19.77 -1.52 4.53
N PRO A 200 20.61 -2.45 5.03
CA PRO A 200 20.14 -3.64 5.74
C PRO A 200 19.36 -3.32 7.02
N LEU A 201 19.82 -2.34 7.80
CA LEU A 201 19.10 -1.90 9.00
C LEU A 201 17.76 -1.23 8.65
N ALA A 202 17.68 -0.57 7.49
CA ALA A 202 16.48 0.07 6.99
C ALA A 202 15.54 -0.89 6.23
N ALA A 203 15.88 -2.17 6.09
CA ALA A 203 15.07 -3.14 5.32
C ALA A 203 13.60 -3.21 5.79
N PRO A 204 13.25 -3.23 7.10
CA PRO A 204 11.87 -3.24 7.53
C PRO A 204 11.12 -1.96 7.14
N GLY A 205 11.78 -0.79 7.24
CA GLY A 205 11.21 0.49 6.80
C GLY A 205 11.00 0.52 5.29
N THR A 206 11.98 0.01 4.52
CA THR A 206 11.90 -0.09 3.06
C THR A 206 10.77 -1.01 2.63
N ALA A 207 10.60 -2.17 3.28
CA ALA A 207 9.49 -3.08 3.03
C ALA A 207 8.14 -2.38 3.26
N THR A 208 7.95 -1.76 4.41
CA THR A 208 6.72 -1.02 4.75
C THR A 208 6.43 0.10 3.75
N ALA A 209 7.43 0.92 3.41
CA ALA A 209 7.29 2.00 2.45
C ALA A 209 6.93 1.48 1.04
N SER A 210 7.53 0.34 0.64
CA SER A 210 7.25 -0.30 -0.65
C SER A 210 5.85 -0.87 -0.72
N VAL A 211 5.35 -1.50 0.35
CA VAL A 211 3.95 -1.97 0.40
C VAL A 211 2.97 -0.82 0.25
N LEU A 212 3.18 0.28 0.96
CA LEU A 212 2.31 1.45 0.86
C LEU A 212 2.36 2.07 -0.55
N ALA A 213 3.53 2.11 -1.18
CA ALA A 213 3.69 2.58 -2.56
C ALA A 213 3.00 1.63 -3.56
N PHE A 214 3.14 0.32 -3.39
CA PHE A 214 2.44 -0.67 -4.19
C PHE A 214 0.91 -0.52 -4.07
N VAL A 215 0.38 -0.40 -2.86
CA VAL A 215 -1.06 -0.20 -2.63
C VAL A 215 -1.54 1.10 -3.28
N ALA A 216 -0.76 2.18 -3.20
CA ALA A 216 -1.08 3.44 -3.86
C ALA A 216 -1.09 3.32 -5.39
N SER A 217 -0.13 2.56 -5.96
CA SER A 217 -0.07 2.25 -7.39
C SER A 217 -1.21 1.34 -7.82
N TRP A 218 -1.48 0.28 -7.06
CA TRP A 218 -2.56 -0.68 -7.33
C TRP A 218 -3.94 -0.04 -7.41
N ASN A 219 -4.21 0.94 -6.53
CA ASN A 219 -5.48 1.67 -6.48
C ASN A 219 -5.52 2.88 -7.42
N ASN A 220 -4.47 3.11 -8.22
CA ASN A 220 -4.41 4.26 -9.09
C ASN A 220 -5.36 4.11 -10.27
N PHE A 221 -6.42 4.91 -10.27
CA PHE A 221 -7.44 4.94 -11.32
C PHE A 221 -7.18 6.05 -12.34
N MET A 222 -6.85 7.25 -11.85
CA MET A 222 -6.87 8.48 -12.65
C MET A 222 -5.84 8.48 -13.79
N PHE A 223 -4.60 8.10 -13.50
CA PHE A 223 -3.56 8.05 -14.55
C PHE A 223 -3.85 6.94 -15.55
N ALA A 224 -4.29 5.77 -15.07
CA ALA A 224 -4.62 4.66 -15.96
C ALA A 224 -5.85 4.96 -16.85
N LEU A 225 -6.85 5.68 -16.34
CA LEU A 225 -8.02 6.07 -17.12
C LEU A 225 -7.65 6.92 -18.35
N VAL A 226 -6.64 7.80 -18.20
CA VAL A 226 -6.28 8.79 -19.23
C VAL A 226 -5.13 8.30 -20.11
N LEU A 227 -4.21 7.51 -19.55
CA LEU A 227 -2.95 7.16 -20.21
C LEU A 227 -2.88 5.71 -20.72
N ALA A 228 -3.76 4.80 -20.24
CA ALA A 228 -3.81 3.42 -20.73
C ALA A 228 -4.59 3.33 -22.05
N ASP A 229 -4.32 2.27 -22.79
CA ASP A 229 -5.13 1.80 -23.92
C ASP A 229 -5.81 0.46 -23.59
N GLU A 230 -6.43 -0.20 -24.61
CA GLU A 230 -7.12 -1.47 -24.43
C GLU A 230 -6.22 -2.59 -23.89
N HIS A 231 -4.90 -2.56 -24.20
CA HIS A 231 -3.95 -3.60 -23.81
C HIS A 231 -3.31 -3.35 -22.45
N THR A 232 -3.27 -2.09 -22.00
CA THR A 232 -2.61 -1.67 -20.77
C THR A 232 -3.57 -1.25 -19.66
N LYS A 233 -4.88 -1.41 -19.85
CA LYS A 233 -5.89 -1.16 -18.81
C LYS A 233 -5.54 -1.87 -17.51
N THR A 234 -5.68 -1.14 -16.41
CA THR A 234 -5.50 -1.67 -15.05
C THR A 234 -6.86 -2.04 -14.44
N VAL A 235 -6.85 -2.84 -13.36
CA VAL A 235 -8.09 -3.31 -12.72
C VAL A 235 -9.02 -2.17 -12.32
N PRO A 236 -8.59 -1.07 -11.68
CA PRO A 236 -9.50 0.01 -11.34
C PRO A 236 -10.25 0.59 -12.55
N VAL A 237 -9.62 0.65 -13.72
CA VAL A 237 -10.27 1.12 -14.96
C VAL A 237 -11.23 0.07 -15.49
N THR A 238 -10.85 -1.20 -15.48
CA THR A 238 -11.69 -2.31 -15.95
C THR A 238 -12.96 -2.45 -15.10
N LEU A 239 -12.92 -2.16 -13.80
CA LEU A 239 -14.13 -2.20 -12.95
C LEU A 239 -15.23 -1.24 -13.43
N PHE A 240 -14.89 -0.16 -14.11
CA PHE A 240 -15.87 0.77 -14.68
C PHE A 240 -16.70 0.15 -15.81
N THR A 241 -16.24 -0.93 -16.44
CA THR A 241 -17.02 -1.59 -17.51
C THR A 241 -18.28 -2.26 -16.98
N PHE A 242 -18.34 -2.60 -15.69
CA PHE A 242 -19.54 -3.16 -15.03
C PHE A 242 -20.62 -2.09 -14.77
N ILE A 243 -20.31 -0.81 -14.94
CA ILE A 243 -21.22 0.30 -14.75
C ILE A 243 -21.58 0.87 -16.12
N SER A 244 -22.81 0.66 -16.58
CA SER A 244 -23.30 1.22 -17.84
C SER A 244 -24.50 2.16 -17.61
N TYR A 245 -24.83 2.95 -18.63
CA TYR A 245 -26.00 3.83 -18.57
C TYR A 245 -27.33 3.07 -18.49
N ALA A 246 -27.39 1.85 -19.02
CA ALA A 246 -28.60 1.06 -19.07
C ALA A 246 -28.82 0.22 -17.81
N SER A 247 -27.74 -0.34 -17.26
CA SER A 247 -27.78 -1.19 -16.07
C SER A 247 -26.39 -1.30 -15.45
N THR A 248 -26.34 -1.53 -14.15
CA THR A 248 -25.10 -1.87 -13.44
C THR A 248 -25.11 -3.35 -13.11
N ASP A 249 -24.08 -4.06 -13.53
CA ASP A 249 -23.85 -5.44 -13.07
C ASP A 249 -23.21 -5.41 -11.69
N TRP A 250 -24.05 -5.31 -10.65
CA TRP A 250 -23.59 -5.25 -9.27
C TRP A 250 -22.89 -6.54 -8.82
N GLY A 251 -23.39 -7.69 -9.26
CA GLY A 251 -22.79 -8.99 -8.93
C GLY A 251 -21.40 -9.13 -9.51
N GLY A 252 -21.24 -8.82 -10.80
CA GLY A 252 -19.96 -8.82 -11.50
C GLY A 252 -18.99 -7.78 -10.92
N LEU A 253 -19.46 -6.56 -10.65
CA LEU A 253 -18.64 -5.52 -10.01
C LEU A 253 -18.11 -5.96 -8.63
N MET A 254 -18.95 -6.58 -7.80
CA MET A 254 -18.53 -7.06 -6.47
C MET A 254 -17.58 -8.25 -6.58
N ALA A 255 -17.81 -9.18 -7.52
CA ALA A 255 -16.92 -10.30 -7.75
C ALA A 255 -15.54 -9.85 -8.26
N ALA A 256 -15.50 -8.93 -9.23
CA ALA A 256 -14.26 -8.35 -9.74
C ALA A 256 -13.52 -7.55 -8.64
N SER A 257 -14.24 -6.79 -7.79
CA SER A 257 -13.67 -6.08 -6.64
C SER A 257 -13.10 -7.03 -5.59
N ALA A 258 -13.76 -8.17 -5.34
CA ALA A 258 -13.25 -9.21 -4.46
C ALA A 258 -11.95 -9.82 -5.00
N LEU A 259 -11.87 -10.12 -6.31
CA LEU A 259 -10.65 -10.59 -6.97
C LEU A 259 -9.52 -9.54 -6.88
N MET A 260 -9.84 -8.25 -7.11
CA MET A 260 -8.88 -7.14 -6.97
C MET A 260 -8.30 -7.03 -5.56
N THR A 261 -9.03 -7.41 -4.53
CA THR A 261 -8.57 -7.31 -3.14
C THR A 261 -7.51 -8.36 -2.80
N VAL A 262 -7.52 -9.53 -3.47
CA VAL A 262 -6.62 -10.66 -3.15
C VAL A 262 -5.12 -10.28 -3.24
N PRO A 263 -4.61 -9.69 -4.34
CA PRO A 263 -3.19 -9.33 -4.42
C PRO A 263 -2.75 -8.34 -3.33
N VAL A 264 -3.61 -7.38 -2.98
CA VAL A 264 -3.30 -6.39 -1.93
C VAL A 264 -3.17 -7.07 -0.58
N VAL A 265 -4.09 -7.98 -0.23
CA VAL A 265 -4.04 -8.75 1.00
C VAL A 265 -2.79 -9.63 1.04
N VAL A 266 -2.46 -10.31 -0.07
CA VAL A 266 -1.26 -11.15 -0.15
C VAL A 266 0.01 -10.31 0.08
N VAL A 267 0.15 -9.17 -0.60
CA VAL A 267 1.30 -8.28 -0.42
C VAL A 267 1.39 -7.74 1.01
N ALA A 268 0.25 -7.37 1.62
CA ALA A 268 0.21 -6.88 3.00
C ALA A 268 0.55 -7.95 4.05
N LEU A 269 0.30 -9.24 3.76
CA LEU A 269 0.63 -10.35 4.66
C LEU A 269 2.09 -10.83 4.53
N LEU A 270 2.74 -10.56 3.38
CA LEU A 270 4.12 -10.96 3.12
C LEU A 270 5.16 -9.92 3.59
N ALA A 271 4.73 -8.72 3.94
CA ALA A 271 5.57 -7.61 4.38
C ALA A 271 5.62 -7.46 5.89
#